data_35dd45cee625d11597ab1404ffd029b7
#
_entry.id   35dd45cee625d11597ab1404ffd029b7
#
_cell.length_a   1.000
_cell.length_b   1.000
_cell.length_c   1.000
_cell.angle_alpha   90.00
_cell.angle_beta   90.00
_cell.angle_gamma   90.00
#
_symmetry.space_group_name_H-M   'P 1'
#
loop_
_entity.id
_entity.type
_entity.pdbx_description
1 polymer ?
#
loop_
_entity_poly.entity_id
_entity_poly.type
_entity_poly.pdbx_seq_one_letter_code
_entity_poly.pdbx_strand_id
1 'polypeptide(L)'
;SRSSSPKKQKFMGAYVKEPQVGMHNWVVSFDLNSLYPHLIMQYNISPETYNGITMDTVNVEKMLNKEVQIEGNFATTPNGARFSKRKQGFLPEILENLYDERVLWKKKMIEFQKEFQQTDDLKRKQELNREIAIAYNNQMVRKISLNSAYGAIGNEWFRYFELGLAEAVTSSGQLAIKWVENAVNKYLNNILGTDADYVVAIDTDSIYVRFDELVQKVNPQNPIEFLDQVADGKMQDVINNCYEELADYTNAYQNKMVMGREVIADKAIWTAKKRYIMNVHDNEGVRLNEPKLKMMGIETAKSSTPAWVRSKLEDAIKVLMKGDEKLVHDFVADARKEFKTLELSEIAFPRKVNGIYEYENAVTIYKKSTPMHVRASLMFNHLLKQKGLD
;
A
#
# COMPACT_ATOMS: atom_id res chain seq x y z
N SER A 1 35.23 24.76 -14.66
CA SER A 1 33.81 25.12 -14.47
C SER A 1 33.00 23.81 -14.37
N ARG A 2 32.52 23.49 -13.17
CA ARG A 2 31.55 22.38 -12.97
C ARG A 2 30.24 22.80 -13.61
N SER A 3 29.85 22.14 -14.71
CA SER A 3 28.53 22.28 -15.27
C SER A 3 27.50 21.85 -14.20
N SER A 4 26.62 22.76 -13.83
CA SER A 4 25.47 22.44 -12.98
C SER A 4 24.65 21.36 -13.69
N SER A 5 24.57 20.19 -13.06
CA SER A 5 23.64 19.15 -13.51
C SER A 5 22.23 19.76 -13.65
N PRO A 6 21.48 19.44 -14.73
CA PRO A 6 20.14 19.97 -14.90
C PRO A 6 19.31 19.59 -13.67
N LYS A 7 18.55 20.54 -13.11
CA LYS A 7 17.63 20.28 -11.99
C LYS A 7 16.71 19.15 -12.45
N LYS A 8 16.70 18.02 -11.70
CA LYS A 8 15.75 16.93 -11.92
C LYS A 8 14.35 17.51 -12.03
N GLN A 9 13.73 17.42 -13.19
CA GLN A 9 12.31 17.73 -13.35
C GLN A 9 11.54 16.75 -12.46
N LYS A 10 10.92 17.26 -11.40
CA LYS A 10 10.05 16.47 -10.52
C LYS A 10 8.68 16.39 -11.19
N PHE A 11 8.25 15.19 -11.54
CA PHE A 11 6.88 14.94 -11.96
C PHE A 11 6.01 14.49 -10.79
N MET A 12 4.70 14.62 -10.96
CA MET A 12 3.71 14.28 -9.92
C MET A 12 3.68 12.77 -9.68
N GLY A 13 3.84 12.34 -8.44
CA GLY A 13 3.76 10.94 -8.01
C GLY A 13 2.32 10.45 -7.83
N ALA A 14 2.16 9.42 -6.99
CA ALA A 14 0.85 8.89 -6.60
C ALA A 14 0.00 9.91 -5.83
N TYR A 15 -1.32 9.75 -5.92
CA TYR A 15 -2.26 10.52 -5.11
C TYR A 15 -2.43 9.89 -3.72
N VAL A 16 -2.37 10.72 -2.70
CA VAL A 16 -2.70 10.37 -1.32
C VAL A 16 -3.63 11.45 -0.78
N LYS A 17 -4.87 11.07 -0.50
CA LYS A 17 -5.88 11.97 0.07
C LYS A 17 -5.49 12.37 1.50
N GLU A 18 -5.74 13.63 1.88
CA GLU A 18 -5.71 14.01 3.29
C GLU A 18 -6.80 13.23 4.03
N PRO A 19 -6.47 12.39 5.01
CA PRO A 19 -7.48 11.57 5.65
C PRO A 19 -8.41 12.41 6.53
N GLN A 20 -9.64 11.94 6.69
CA GLN A 20 -10.52 12.44 7.73
C GLN A 20 -9.98 11.92 9.07
N VAL A 21 -9.22 12.78 9.77
CA VAL A 21 -8.55 12.42 11.02
C VAL A 21 -9.56 12.10 12.11
N GLY A 22 -9.32 11.05 12.87
CA GLY A 22 -10.18 10.59 13.96
C GLY A 22 -10.56 9.13 13.85
N MET A 23 -11.52 8.72 14.68
CA MET A 23 -12.07 7.36 14.70
C MET A 23 -13.29 7.27 13.79
N HIS A 24 -13.31 6.22 12.96
CA HIS A 24 -14.40 5.87 12.05
C HIS A 24 -14.88 4.45 12.36
N ASN A 25 -16.19 4.23 12.30
CA ASN A 25 -16.78 2.92 12.46
C ASN A 25 -17.10 2.29 11.10
N TRP A 26 -17.07 0.97 11.06
CA TRP A 26 -17.46 0.17 9.90
C TRP A 26 -16.76 0.60 8.62
N VAL A 27 -15.44 0.47 8.61
CA VAL A 27 -14.61 0.82 7.45
C VAL A 27 -14.29 -0.42 6.63
N VAL A 28 -14.51 -0.32 5.32
CA VAL A 28 -14.12 -1.33 4.34
C VAL A 28 -13.07 -0.73 3.43
N SER A 29 -11.97 -1.44 3.21
CA SER A 29 -10.96 -1.06 2.22
C SER A 29 -11.12 -1.83 0.92
N PHE A 30 -10.88 -1.12 -0.19
CA PHE A 30 -10.80 -1.69 -1.54
C PHE A 30 -9.44 -1.33 -2.13
N ASP A 31 -8.79 -2.29 -2.78
CA ASP A 31 -7.43 -2.15 -3.31
C ASP A 31 -7.35 -2.52 -4.79
N LEU A 32 -6.61 -1.74 -5.56
CA LEU A 32 -6.36 -2.00 -6.98
C LEU A 32 -5.24 -3.02 -7.16
N ASN A 33 -5.53 -4.08 -7.86
CA ASN A 33 -4.55 -5.11 -8.16
C ASN A 33 -3.39 -4.55 -8.99
N SER A 34 -2.17 -4.49 -8.40
CA SER A 34 -0.93 -4.12 -9.12
C SER A 34 -1.13 -2.88 -10.02
N LEU A 35 -1.56 -1.76 -9.46
CA LEU A 35 -2.05 -0.57 -10.18
C LEU A 35 -1.18 -0.16 -11.38
N TYR A 36 0.12 0.11 -11.18
CA TYR A 36 0.96 0.63 -12.25
C TYR A 36 1.18 -0.33 -13.43
N PRO A 37 1.45 -1.63 -13.22
CA PRO A 37 1.45 -2.60 -14.30
C PRO A 37 0.14 -2.64 -15.10
N HIS A 38 -1.00 -2.59 -14.40
CA HIS A 38 -2.29 -2.63 -15.07
C HIS A 38 -2.59 -1.34 -15.85
N LEU A 39 -2.14 -0.18 -15.38
CA LEU A 39 -2.23 1.07 -16.15
C LEU A 39 -1.37 1.03 -17.42
N ILE A 40 -0.17 0.46 -17.34
CA ILE A 40 0.69 0.27 -18.52
C ILE A 40 -0.03 -0.60 -19.55
N MET A 41 -0.66 -1.70 -19.12
CA MET A 41 -1.45 -2.56 -20.01
C MET A 41 -2.71 -1.85 -20.53
N GLN A 42 -3.45 -1.16 -19.67
CA GLN A 42 -4.72 -0.50 -20.02
C GLN A 42 -4.56 0.56 -21.09
N TYR A 43 -3.56 1.40 -20.98
CA TYR A 43 -3.30 2.50 -21.93
C TYR A 43 -2.31 2.13 -23.04
N ASN A 44 -1.81 0.90 -23.05
CA ASN A 44 -0.79 0.47 -24.00
C ASN A 44 0.49 1.31 -23.94
N ILE A 45 0.94 1.64 -22.71
CA ILE A 45 2.10 2.51 -22.48
C ILE A 45 3.39 1.77 -22.82
N SER A 46 4.02 2.16 -23.93
CA SER A 46 5.27 1.60 -24.42
C SER A 46 5.96 2.61 -25.34
N PRO A 47 7.28 2.60 -25.48
CA PRO A 47 7.99 3.55 -26.33
C PRO A 47 7.52 3.56 -27.79
N GLU A 48 7.26 2.39 -28.38
CA GLU A 48 6.84 2.25 -29.78
C GLU A 48 5.37 2.59 -30.02
N THR A 49 4.55 2.61 -28.99
CA THR A 49 3.14 3.04 -29.07
C THR A 49 2.94 4.51 -28.75
N TYR A 50 3.97 5.14 -28.16
CA TYR A 50 3.92 6.52 -27.69
C TYR A 50 3.93 7.52 -28.86
N ASN A 51 2.92 8.37 -28.91
CA ASN A 51 2.75 9.40 -29.95
C ASN A 51 3.01 10.83 -29.41
N GLY A 52 3.73 10.95 -28.29
CA GLY A 52 4.04 12.23 -27.66
C GLY A 52 2.91 12.80 -26.80
N ILE A 53 3.20 13.90 -26.14
CA ILE A 53 2.21 14.73 -25.43
C ILE A 53 1.61 15.68 -26.47
N THR A 54 0.40 15.36 -26.93
CA THR A 54 -0.28 16.09 -28.02
C THR A 54 -1.45 16.94 -27.49
N MET A 55 -1.75 16.83 -26.20
CA MET A 55 -2.83 17.53 -25.51
C MET A 55 -2.29 18.19 -24.23
N ASP A 56 -1.46 19.21 -24.37
CA ASP A 56 -0.75 19.89 -23.28
C ASP A 56 -1.69 20.63 -22.27
N THR A 57 -2.93 20.88 -22.66
CA THR A 57 -3.96 21.50 -21.79
C THR A 57 -4.72 20.50 -20.92
N VAL A 58 -4.49 19.19 -21.10
CA VAL A 58 -5.17 18.12 -20.36
C VAL A 58 -4.50 17.90 -19.00
N ASN A 59 -5.28 17.60 -18.01
CA ASN A 59 -4.83 17.20 -16.68
C ASN A 59 -5.88 16.28 -15.99
N VAL A 60 -5.52 15.75 -14.82
CA VAL A 60 -6.37 14.83 -14.05
C VAL A 60 -7.73 15.46 -13.74
N GLU A 61 -7.79 16.72 -13.29
CA GLU A 61 -9.05 17.37 -12.89
C GLU A 61 -9.99 17.59 -14.08
N LYS A 62 -9.47 18.05 -15.22
CA LYS A 62 -10.27 18.21 -16.43
C LYS A 62 -10.84 16.91 -16.96
N MET A 63 -10.05 15.82 -16.89
CA MET A 63 -10.54 14.49 -17.26
C MET A 63 -11.55 13.97 -16.26
N LEU A 64 -11.34 14.18 -14.96
CA LEU A 64 -12.28 13.78 -13.91
C LEU A 64 -13.64 14.46 -14.10
N ASN A 65 -13.65 15.72 -14.51
CA ASN A 65 -14.86 16.48 -14.79
C ASN A 65 -15.41 16.25 -16.22
N LYS A 66 -14.78 15.38 -17.02
CA LYS A 66 -15.15 15.10 -18.42
C LYS A 66 -15.14 16.35 -19.32
N GLU A 67 -14.30 17.31 -19.04
CA GLU A 67 -14.13 18.54 -19.82
C GLU A 67 -13.30 18.32 -21.10
N VAL A 68 -12.69 17.15 -21.26
CA VAL A 68 -11.82 16.80 -22.38
C VAL A 68 -12.56 15.86 -23.33
N GLN A 69 -12.62 16.23 -24.61
CA GLN A 69 -13.08 15.32 -25.65
C GLN A 69 -11.90 14.53 -26.20
N ILE A 70 -12.03 13.20 -26.16
CA ILE A 70 -10.99 12.28 -26.61
C ILE A 70 -11.45 11.66 -27.92
N GLU A 71 -10.72 12.00 -28.99
CA GLU A 71 -11.03 11.59 -30.34
C GLU A 71 -9.89 10.80 -31.00
N GLY A 72 -10.22 10.03 -32.02
CA GLY A 72 -9.27 9.25 -32.80
C GLY A 72 -8.95 7.87 -32.22
N ASN A 73 -7.97 7.21 -32.77
CA ASN A 73 -7.61 5.82 -32.43
C ASN A 73 -6.38 5.75 -31.50
N PHE A 74 -6.43 6.52 -30.40
CA PHE A 74 -5.38 6.56 -29.39
C PHE A 74 -5.95 6.47 -28.00
N ALA A 75 -5.33 5.65 -27.15
CA ALA A 75 -5.53 5.74 -25.71
C ALA A 75 -4.89 7.04 -25.19
N THR A 76 -5.61 7.78 -24.35
CA THR A 76 -5.19 9.11 -23.89
C THR A 76 -5.06 9.14 -22.36
N THR A 77 -3.93 9.60 -21.88
CA THR A 77 -3.64 9.70 -20.43
C THR A 77 -3.70 11.15 -19.93
N PRO A 78 -3.89 11.37 -18.61
CA PRO A 78 -4.12 12.73 -18.07
C PRO A 78 -2.96 13.71 -18.19
N ASN A 79 -1.74 13.26 -18.50
CA ASN A 79 -0.65 14.15 -18.86
C ASN A 79 -0.68 14.59 -20.34
N GLY A 80 -1.74 14.26 -21.07
CA GLY A 80 -1.92 14.57 -22.49
C GLY A 80 -1.16 13.67 -23.47
N ALA A 81 -0.51 12.61 -22.95
CA ALA A 81 0.15 11.63 -23.79
C ALA A 81 -0.85 10.71 -24.49
N ARG A 82 -0.53 10.31 -25.71
CA ARG A 82 -1.36 9.45 -26.55
C ARG A 82 -0.59 8.19 -26.95
N PHE A 83 -1.27 7.06 -26.92
CA PHE A 83 -0.71 5.74 -27.22
C PHE A 83 -1.51 5.06 -28.32
N SER A 84 -0.82 4.54 -29.34
CA SER A 84 -1.45 3.85 -30.47
C SER A 84 -2.17 2.57 -30.02
N LYS A 85 -3.35 2.33 -30.54
CA LYS A 85 -4.15 1.12 -30.33
C LYS A 85 -4.01 0.08 -31.45
N ARG A 86 -3.15 0.32 -32.43
CA ARG A 86 -3.01 -0.56 -33.60
C ARG A 86 -2.43 -1.93 -33.26
N LYS A 87 -1.49 -1.96 -32.32
CA LYS A 87 -0.79 -3.17 -31.87
C LYS A 87 -0.43 -2.99 -30.40
N GLN A 88 -0.45 -4.10 -29.66
CA GLN A 88 0.03 -4.13 -28.27
C GLN A 88 1.53 -3.80 -28.23
N GLY A 89 1.91 -2.93 -27.32
CA GLY A 89 3.32 -2.59 -27.08
C GLY A 89 4.05 -3.71 -26.34
N PHE A 90 5.37 -3.74 -26.48
CA PHE A 90 6.17 -4.82 -25.87
C PHE A 90 6.17 -4.76 -24.33
N LEU A 91 6.10 -3.55 -23.73
CA LEU A 91 6.02 -3.43 -22.27
C LEU A 91 4.69 -3.99 -21.73
N PRO A 92 3.51 -3.59 -22.24
CA PRO A 92 2.24 -4.23 -21.89
C PRO A 92 2.25 -5.74 -22.07
N GLU A 93 2.79 -6.26 -23.18
CA GLU A 93 2.84 -7.70 -23.46
C GLU A 93 3.70 -8.45 -22.41
N ILE A 94 4.87 -7.95 -22.07
CA ILE A 94 5.74 -8.54 -21.03
C ILE A 94 5.03 -8.51 -19.66
N LEU A 95 4.39 -7.40 -19.32
CA LEU A 95 3.73 -7.27 -18.02
C LEU A 95 2.49 -8.17 -17.92
N GLU A 96 1.73 -8.33 -18.99
CA GLU A 96 0.59 -9.24 -19.05
C GLU A 96 1.04 -10.69 -18.83
N ASN A 97 2.05 -11.14 -19.55
CA ASN A 97 2.64 -12.48 -19.38
C ASN A 97 3.15 -12.72 -17.96
N LEU A 98 3.88 -11.74 -17.38
CA LEU A 98 4.36 -11.83 -15.99
C LEU A 98 3.23 -11.88 -14.97
N TYR A 99 2.15 -11.15 -15.22
CA TYR A 99 0.98 -11.14 -14.34
C TYR A 99 0.24 -12.48 -14.39
N ASP A 100 0.00 -13.01 -15.58
CA ASP A 100 -0.67 -14.30 -15.77
C ASP A 100 0.12 -15.45 -15.14
N GLU A 101 1.43 -15.45 -15.33
CA GLU A 101 2.31 -16.42 -14.67
C GLU A 101 2.29 -16.27 -13.14
N ARG A 102 2.25 -15.02 -12.63
CA ARG A 102 2.13 -14.78 -11.19
C ARG A 102 0.82 -15.33 -10.63
N VAL A 103 -0.29 -15.09 -11.32
CA VAL A 103 -1.62 -15.59 -10.93
C VAL A 103 -1.61 -17.12 -10.89
N LEU A 104 -1.03 -17.77 -11.88
CA LEU A 104 -0.89 -19.22 -11.94
C LEU A 104 -0.12 -19.78 -10.71
N TRP A 105 1.03 -19.18 -10.40
CA TRP A 105 1.84 -19.60 -9.27
C TRP A 105 1.18 -19.29 -7.91
N LYS A 106 0.44 -18.18 -7.80
CA LYS A 106 -0.34 -17.85 -6.60
C LYS A 106 -1.45 -18.88 -6.38
N LYS A 107 -2.18 -19.29 -7.42
CA LYS A 107 -3.20 -20.34 -7.35
C LYS A 107 -2.61 -21.67 -6.87
N LYS A 108 -1.53 -22.13 -7.49
CA LYS A 108 -0.82 -23.35 -7.06
C LYS A 108 -0.39 -23.30 -5.59
N MET A 109 0.17 -22.16 -5.16
CA MET A 109 0.56 -21.98 -3.76
C MET A 109 -0.63 -22.14 -2.81
N ILE A 110 -1.77 -21.56 -3.13
CA ILE A 110 -3.00 -21.65 -2.32
C ILE A 110 -3.52 -23.08 -2.30
N GLU A 111 -3.52 -23.80 -3.42
CA GLU A 111 -3.91 -25.21 -3.51
C GLU A 111 -3.04 -26.09 -2.63
N PHE A 112 -1.72 -25.96 -2.70
CA PHE A 112 -0.78 -26.69 -1.85
C PHE A 112 -0.94 -26.34 -0.36
N GLN A 113 -1.22 -25.06 -0.03
CA GLN A 113 -1.50 -24.65 1.35
C GLN A 113 -2.80 -25.27 1.88
N LYS A 114 -3.84 -25.38 1.07
CA LYS A 114 -5.09 -26.04 1.44
C LYS A 114 -4.87 -27.54 1.67
N GLU A 115 -4.17 -28.22 0.77
CA GLU A 115 -3.82 -29.64 0.91
C GLU A 115 -2.98 -29.89 2.16
N PHE A 116 -2.02 -29.00 2.45
CA PHE A 116 -1.18 -29.08 3.66
C PHE A 116 -1.99 -29.06 4.97
N GLN A 117 -3.05 -28.27 5.00
CA GLN A 117 -3.94 -28.19 6.17
C GLN A 117 -4.84 -29.43 6.30
N GLN A 118 -5.15 -30.11 5.21
CA GLN A 118 -6.10 -31.23 5.17
C GLN A 118 -5.43 -32.60 5.32
N THR A 119 -4.14 -32.73 5.04
CA THR A 119 -3.43 -34.01 5.15
C THR A 119 -2.76 -34.19 6.51
N ASP A 120 -2.77 -35.41 7.05
CA ASP A 120 -2.02 -35.81 8.27
C ASP A 120 -0.74 -36.57 7.94
N ASP A 121 -0.51 -36.91 6.66
CA ASP A 121 0.70 -37.60 6.23
C ASP A 121 1.94 -36.70 6.33
N LEU A 122 2.85 -37.06 7.23
CA LEU A 122 4.09 -36.29 7.48
C LEU A 122 5.00 -36.19 6.25
N LYS A 123 5.06 -37.29 5.44
CA LYS A 123 5.88 -37.26 4.22
C LYS A 123 5.29 -36.29 3.20
N ARG A 124 3.97 -36.37 3.00
CA ARG A 124 3.26 -35.43 2.11
C ARG A 124 3.37 -33.99 2.59
N LYS A 125 3.29 -33.74 3.91
CA LYS A 125 3.52 -32.38 4.47
C LYS A 125 4.92 -31.85 4.16
N GLN A 126 5.95 -32.68 4.18
CA GLN A 126 7.31 -32.26 3.83
C GLN A 126 7.43 -31.93 2.34
N GLU A 127 6.81 -32.70 1.45
CA GLU A 127 6.74 -32.43 0.02
C GLU A 127 5.99 -31.10 -0.24
N LEU A 128 4.81 -30.94 0.34
CA LEU A 128 3.98 -29.72 0.21
C LEU A 128 4.71 -28.47 0.71
N ASN A 129 5.48 -28.55 1.78
CA ASN A 129 6.30 -27.42 2.22
C ASN A 129 7.30 -26.95 1.14
N ARG A 130 7.90 -27.88 0.41
CA ARG A 130 8.81 -27.56 -0.71
C ARG A 130 8.04 -26.97 -1.88
N GLU A 131 6.89 -27.56 -2.24
CA GLU A 131 6.03 -27.07 -3.33
C GLU A 131 5.48 -25.68 -3.03
N ILE A 132 5.05 -25.39 -1.80
CA ILE A 132 4.64 -24.08 -1.32
C ILE A 132 5.80 -23.07 -1.43
N ALA A 133 7.00 -23.45 -0.99
CA ALA A 133 8.17 -22.56 -1.07
C ALA A 133 8.55 -22.25 -2.52
N ILE A 134 8.51 -23.23 -3.42
CA ILE A 134 8.76 -23.04 -4.85
C ILE A 134 7.71 -22.12 -5.46
N ALA A 135 6.43 -22.38 -5.20
CA ALA A 135 5.33 -21.58 -5.74
C ALA A 135 5.36 -20.14 -5.18
N TYR A 136 5.65 -19.97 -3.89
CA TYR A 136 5.85 -18.68 -3.25
C TYR A 136 7.00 -17.88 -3.92
N ASN A 137 8.17 -18.48 -4.10
CA ASN A 137 9.30 -17.82 -4.72
C ASN A 137 9.00 -17.40 -6.17
N ASN A 138 8.36 -18.30 -6.94
CA ASN A 138 7.99 -18.01 -8.31
C ASN A 138 7.00 -16.84 -8.44
N GLN A 139 5.94 -16.81 -7.61
CA GLN A 139 4.99 -15.69 -7.62
C GLN A 139 5.64 -14.39 -7.10
N MET A 140 6.58 -14.49 -6.13
CA MET A 140 7.24 -13.32 -5.55
C MET A 140 8.22 -12.67 -6.54
N VAL A 141 9.01 -13.43 -7.27
CA VAL A 141 9.91 -12.91 -8.31
C VAL A 141 9.11 -12.12 -9.35
N ARG A 142 7.98 -12.67 -9.82
CA ARG A 142 7.10 -12.00 -10.78
C ARG A 142 6.45 -10.75 -10.21
N LYS A 143 6.03 -10.78 -8.93
CA LYS A 143 5.53 -9.59 -8.23
C LYS A 143 6.58 -8.48 -8.17
N ILE A 144 7.83 -8.83 -7.86
CA ILE A 144 8.93 -7.86 -7.82
C ILE A 144 9.18 -7.29 -9.22
N SER A 145 9.23 -8.14 -10.26
CA SER A 145 9.42 -7.70 -11.65
C SER A 145 8.32 -6.75 -12.12
N LEU A 146 7.05 -7.09 -11.86
CA LEU A 146 5.90 -6.23 -12.15
C LEU A 146 6.02 -4.85 -11.47
N ASN A 147 6.31 -4.83 -10.17
CA ASN A 147 6.40 -3.58 -9.43
C ASN A 147 7.63 -2.75 -9.81
N SER A 148 8.69 -3.38 -10.34
CA SER A 148 9.91 -2.71 -10.78
C SER A 148 9.78 -2.06 -12.17
N ALA A 149 8.80 -2.47 -12.96
CA ALA A 149 8.64 -1.98 -14.35
C ALA A 149 8.47 -0.46 -14.40
N TYR A 150 7.59 0.10 -13.57
CA TYR A 150 7.40 1.55 -13.46
C TYR A 150 8.69 2.24 -12.99
N GLY A 151 9.39 1.67 -11.99
CA GLY A 151 10.66 2.19 -11.51
C GLY A 151 11.73 2.23 -12.61
N ALA A 152 11.75 1.25 -13.49
CA ALA A 152 12.64 1.22 -14.65
C ALA A 152 12.30 2.33 -15.65
N ILE A 153 11.03 2.46 -16.06
CA ILE A 153 10.59 3.50 -17.00
C ILE A 153 10.90 4.91 -16.48
N GLY A 154 10.79 5.14 -15.17
CA GLY A 154 11.10 6.43 -14.53
C GLY A 154 12.59 6.66 -14.22
N ASN A 155 13.48 5.76 -14.57
CA ASN A 155 14.90 5.85 -14.31
C ASN A 155 15.67 6.39 -15.53
N GLU A 156 16.35 7.53 -15.38
CA GLU A 156 17.14 8.19 -16.42
C GLU A 156 18.25 7.30 -17.06
N TRP A 157 18.66 6.23 -16.38
CA TRP A 157 19.64 5.25 -16.89
C TRP A 157 19.02 4.07 -17.63
N PHE A 158 17.69 4.01 -17.67
CA PHE A 158 17.01 2.94 -18.38
C PHE A 158 17.00 3.24 -19.88
N ARG A 159 17.28 2.21 -20.69
CA ARG A 159 17.40 2.34 -22.17
C ARG A 159 16.16 3.00 -22.80
N TYR A 160 14.98 2.75 -22.24
CA TYR A 160 13.69 3.24 -22.74
C TYR A 160 13.11 4.33 -21.84
N PHE A 161 13.99 5.05 -21.13
CA PHE A 161 13.56 6.18 -20.32
C PHE A 161 12.89 7.26 -21.18
N GLU A 162 11.67 7.60 -20.84
CA GLU A 162 10.92 8.71 -21.40
C GLU A 162 10.02 9.29 -20.30
N LEU A 163 10.20 10.55 -19.97
CA LEU A 163 9.49 11.19 -18.87
C LEU A 163 7.97 11.16 -19.07
N GLY A 164 7.51 11.36 -20.31
CA GLY A 164 6.10 11.33 -20.67
C GLY A 164 5.45 9.95 -20.40
N LEU A 165 6.20 8.85 -20.52
CA LEU A 165 5.69 7.52 -20.15
C LEU A 165 5.52 7.37 -18.64
N ALA A 166 6.49 7.82 -17.85
CA ALA A 166 6.42 7.74 -16.40
C ALA A 166 5.27 8.62 -15.84
N GLU A 167 5.12 9.82 -16.36
CA GLU A 167 4.02 10.72 -16.01
C GLU A 167 2.65 10.19 -16.45
N ALA A 168 2.57 9.52 -17.58
CA ALA A 168 1.35 8.87 -18.04
C ALA A 168 0.86 7.82 -17.04
N VAL A 169 1.77 7.01 -16.47
CA VAL A 169 1.40 6.00 -15.46
C VAL A 169 0.90 6.65 -14.18
N THR A 170 1.64 7.62 -13.61
CA THR A 170 1.25 8.23 -12.34
C THR A 170 0.00 9.08 -12.44
N SER A 171 -0.15 9.87 -13.51
CA SER A 171 -1.35 10.67 -13.73
C SER A 171 -2.59 9.80 -13.97
N SER A 172 -2.45 8.69 -14.70
CA SER A 172 -3.53 7.72 -14.88
C SER A 172 -3.92 7.04 -13.57
N GLY A 173 -2.94 6.75 -12.69
CA GLY A 173 -3.22 6.22 -11.34
C GLY A 173 -4.00 7.22 -10.48
N GLN A 174 -3.63 8.50 -10.54
CA GLN A 174 -4.38 9.55 -9.85
C GLN A 174 -5.82 9.68 -10.39
N LEU A 175 -6.00 9.61 -11.72
CA LEU A 175 -7.33 9.65 -12.31
C LEU A 175 -8.16 8.44 -11.88
N ALA A 176 -7.61 7.24 -11.97
CA ALA A 176 -8.33 6.01 -11.63
C ALA A 176 -8.83 5.99 -10.18
N ILE A 177 -7.99 6.42 -9.23
CA ILE A 177 -8.36 6.39 -7.81
C ILE A 177 -9.38 7.49 -7.46
N LYS A 178 -9.27 8.68 -8.05
CA LYS A 178 -10.27 9.76 -7.89
C LYS A 178 -11.59 9.45 -8.60
N TRP A 179 -11.53 8.73 -9.71
CA TRP A 179 -12.72 8.32 -10.45
C TRP A 179 -13.59 7.38 -9.63
N VAL A 180 -12.99 6.37 -9.02
CA VAL A 180 -13.72 5.45 -8.14
C VAL A 180 -14.18 6.12 -6.84
N GLU A 181 -13.39 7.05 -6.26
CA GLU A 181 -13.81 7.87 -5.12
C GLU A 181 -15.13 8.59 -5.41
N ASN A 182 -15.23 9.27 -6.56
CA ASN A 182 -16.44 9.98 -6.98
C ASN A 182 -17.62 9.03 -7.18
N ALA A 183 -17.39 7.87 -7.81
CA ALA A 183 -18.44 6.88 -8.06
C ALA A 183 -19.00 6.31 -6.74
N VAL A 184 -18.11 5.96 -5.80
CA VAL A 184 -18.48 5.43 -4.48
C VAL A 184 -19.25 6.48 -3.67
N ASN A 185 -18.75 7.71 -3.59
CA ASN A 185 -19.43 8.80 -2.88
C ASN A 185 -20.81 9.08 -3.50
N LYS A 186 -20.91 9.17 -4.82
CA LYS A 186 -22.19 9.38 -5.52
C LYS A 186 -23.19 8.26 -5.22
N TYR A 187 -22.75 7.01 -5.25
CA TYR A 187 -23.62 5.87 -4.96
C TYR A 187 -24.14 5.90 -3.51
N LEU A 188 -23.24 6.07 -2.53
CA LEU A 188 -23.62 6.09 -1.11
C LEU A 188 -24.51 7.29 -0.78
N ASN A 189 -24.21 8.47 -1.30
CA ASN A 189 -25.07 9.65 -1.13
C ASN A 189 -26.48 9.44 -1.70
N ASN A 190 -26.60 8.78 -2.86
CA ASN A 190 -27.90 8.50 -3.46
C ASN A 190 -28.76 7.54 -2.61
N ILE A 191 -28.15 6.47 -2.05
CA ILE A 191 -28.93 5.49 -1.26
C ILE A 191 -29.23 5.96 0.17
N LEU A 192 -28.37 6.84 0.71
CA LEU A 192 -28.53 7.37 2.07
C LEU A 192 -29.32 8.68 2.11
N GLY A 193 -29.40 9.40 0.99
CA GLY A 193 -30.05 10.72 0.90
C GLY A 193 -29.21 11.82 1.52
N THR A 194 -27.89 11.77 1.38
CA THR A 194 -26.90 12.65 2.02
C THR A 194 -26.03 13.37 0.98
N ASP A 195 -25.20 14.28 1.44
CA ASP A 195 -24.12 14.91 0.66
C ASP A 195 -22.84 14.89 1.51
N ALA A 196 -22.30 13.68 1.69
CA ALA A 196 -21.16 13.43 2.56
C ALA A 196 -20.01 12.80 1.78
N ASP A 197 -18.80 12.91 2.32
CA ASP A 197 -17.62 12.21 1.84
C ASP A 197 -17.42 10.93 2.66
N TYR A 198 -17.75 9.80 2.06
CA TYR A 198 -17.65 8.46 2.66
C TYR A 198 -16.25 7.85 2.52
N VAL A 199 -15.43 8.37 1.61
CA VAL A 199 -14.05 7.90 1.41
C VAL A 199 -13.14 8.63 2.39
N VAL A 200 -12.90 8.04 3.54
CA VAL A 200 -12.15 8.64 4.65
C VAL A 200 -10.66 8.81 4.36
N ALA A 201 -10.08 7.96 3.52
CA ALA A 201 -8.69 8.03 3.11
C ALA A 201 -8.46 7.35 1.75
N ILE A 202 -7.39 7.78 1.07
CA ILE A 202 -6.85 7.16 -0.15
C ILE A 202 -5.35 7.06 -0.01
N ASP A 203 -4.77 5.91 -0.35
CA ASP A 203 -3.33 5.72 -0.43
C ASP A 203 -2.95 4.99 -1.70
N THR A 204 -2.60 5.76 -2.75
CA THR A 204 -2.07 5.28 -4.04
C THR A 204 -3.05 4.41 -4.83
N ASP A 205 -3.33 3.20 -4.36
CA ASP A 205 -4.12 2.15 -4.99
C ASP A 205 -5.30 1.67 -4.10
N SER A 206 -5.39 2.17 -2.88
CA SER A 206 -6.42 1.78 -1.92
C SER A 206 -7.36 2.93 -1.58
N ILE A 207 -8.66 2.64 -1.48
CA ILE A 207 -9.66 3.53 -0.89
C ILE A 207 -10.20 2.92 0.40
N TYR A 208 -10.49 3.76 1.39
CA TYR A 208 -11.07 3.38 2.68
C TYR A 208 -12.41 4.05 2.83
N VAL A 209 -13.49 3.27 2.87
CA VAL A 209 -14.87 3.74 2.83
C VAL A 209 -15.55 3.46 4.16
N ARG A 210 -16.16 4.48 4.78
CA ARG A 210 -16.97 4.30 5.99
C ARG A 210 -18.41 3.94 5.63
N PHE A 211 -18.97 3.00 6.36
CA PHE A 211 -20.34 2.50 6.18
C PHE A 211 -21.18 2.63 7.44
N ASP A 212 -20.76 3.46 8.40
CA ASP A 212 -21.44 3.66 9.67
C ASP A 212 -22.93 4.07 9.53
N GLU A 213 -23.21 5.03 8.66
CA GLU A 213 -24.59 5.47 8.37
C GLU A 213 -25.43 4.37 7.71
N LEU A 214 -24.82 3.59 6.81
CA LEU A 214 -25.53 2.46 6.17
C LEU A 214 -25.85 1.37 7.19
N VAL A 215 -24.88 1.01 8.04
CA VAL A 215 -25.08 0.02 9.10
C VAL A 215 -26.11 0.48 10.10
N GLN A 216 -26.11 1.76 10.49
CA GLN A 216 -27.14 2.33 11.36
C GLN A 216 -28.55 2.30 10.73
N LYS A 217 -28.66 2.65 9.46
CA LYS A 217 -29.93 2.68 8.73
C LYS A 217 -30.54 1.28 8.55
N VAL A 218 -29.72 0.28 8.27
CA VAL A 218 -30.18 -1.10 8.04
C VAL A 218 -30.30 -1.87 9.36
N ASN A 219 -29.45 -1.55 10.36
CA ASN A 219 -29.36 -2.21 11.65
C ASN A 219 -29.26 -3.75 11.56
N PRO A 220 -28.27 -4.31 10.82
CA PRO A 220 -28.16 -5.75 10.58
C PRO A 220 -27.76 -6.48 11.88
N GLN A 221 -28.23 -7.73 12.03
CA GLN A 221 -27.85 -8.57 13.17
C GLN A 221 -26.33 -8.89 13.20
N ASN A 222 -25.73 -9.09 12.02
CA ASN A 222 -24.31 -9.28 11.84
C ASN A 222 -23.75 -8.23 10.86
N PRO A 223 -23.23 -7.09 11.37
CA PRO A 223 -22.73 -6.02 10.51
C PRO A 223 -21.57 -6.45 9.60
N ILE A 224 -20.72 -7.38 10.04
CA ILE A 224 -19.57 -7.83 9.25
C ILE A 224 -20.02 -8.64 8.05
N GLU A 225 -20.95 -9.58 8.25
CA GLU A 225 -21.53 -10.36 7.17
C GLU A 225 -22.31 -9.48 6.18
N PHE A 226 -23.05 -8.51 6.71
CA PHE A 226 -23.75 -7.53 5.91
C PHE A 226 -22.78 -6.71 5.03
N LEU A 227 -21.69 -6.20 5.60
CA LEU A 227 -20.69 -5.43 4.87
C LEU A 227 -19.95 -6.28 3.83
N ASP A 228 -19.71 -7.56 4.12
CA ASP A 228 -19.15 -8.51 3.17
C ASP A 228 -20.05 -8.62 1.92
N GLN A 229 -21.34 -8.87 2.13
CA GLN A 229 -22.32 -8.96 1.04
C GLN A 229 -22.48 -7.64 0.27
N VAL A 230 -22.47 -6.50 0.95
CA VAL A 230 -22.55 -5.18 0.32
C VAL A 230 -21.30 -4.90 -0.52
N ALA A 231 -20.12 -5.20 0.03
CA ALA A 231 -18.84 -4.93 -0.63
C ALA A 231 -18.63 -5.81 -1.86
N ASP A 232 -18.85 -7.13 -1.73
CA ASP A 232 -18.64 -8.09 -2.82
C ASP A 232 -19.79 -8.08 -3.84
N GLY A 233 -20.94 -7.48 -3.51
CA GLY A 233 -22.10 -7.32 -4.39
C GLY A 233 -22.17 -5.92 -4.98
N LYS A 234 -23.06 -5.09 -4.41
CA LYS A 234 -23.42 -3.78 -4.99
C LYS A 234 -22.23 -2.80 -5.11
N MET A 235 -21.31 -2.79 -4.15
CA MET A 235 -20.14 -1.93 -4.25
C MET A 235 -19.21 -2.41 -5.36
N GLN A 236 -19.02 -3.72 -5.50
CA GLN A 236 -18.21 -4.29 -6.60
C GLN A 236 -18.82 -3.95 -7.96
N ASP A 237 -20.16 -3.99 -8.11
CA ASP A 237 -20.83 -3.58 -9.34
C ASP A 237 -20.56 -2.10 -9.66
N VAL A 238 -20.65 -1.21 -8.65
CA VAL A 238 -20.37 0.23 -8.80
C VAL A 238 -18.92 0.47 -9.23
N ILE A 239 -17.99 -0.24 -8.61
CA ILE A 239 -16.56 -0.14 -8.90
C ILE A 239 -16.27 -0.63 -10.33
N ASN A 240 -16.80 -1.79 -10.71
CA ASN A 240 -16.57 -2.36 -12.04
C ASN A 240 -17.12 -1.43 -13.13
N ASN A 241 -18.38 -0.98 -12.98
CA ASN A 241 -19.02 -0.08 -13.94
C ASN A 241 -18.26 1.25 -14.08
N CYS A 242 -17.75 1.80 -12.98
CA CYS A 242 -16.99 3.05 -13.04
C CYS A 242 -15.65 2.88 -13.78
N TYR A 243 -14.99 1.75 -13.68
CA TYR A 243 -13.76 1.49 -14.42
C TYR A 243 -14.01 1.13 -15.89
N GLU A 244 -15.14 0.51 -16.25
CA GLU A 244 -15.57 0.40 -17.63
C GLU A 244 -15.81 1.79 -18.24
N GLU A 245 -16.54 2.66 -17.56
CA GLU A 245 -16.77 4.05 -17.98
C GLU A 245 -15.45 4.82 -18.14
N LEU A 246 -14.49 4.66 -17.23
CA LEU A 246 -13.17 5.28 -17.33
C LEU A 246 -12.40 4.79 -18.56
N ALA A 247 -12.41 3.48 -18.82
CA ALA A 247 -11.73 2.90 -19.98
C ALA A 247 -12.33 3.41 -21.29
N ASP A 248 -13.66 3.48 -21.38
CA ASP A 248 -14.38 4.02 -22.54
C ASP A 248 -14.08 5.52 -22.72
N TYR A 249 -14.20 6.32 -21.67
CA TYR A 249 -13.93 7.77 -21.70
C TYR A 249 -12.51 8.09 -22.17
N THR A 250 -11.52 7.36 -21.67
CA THR A 250 -10.10 7.58 -22.03
C THR A 250 -9.69 6.90 -23.34
N ASN A 251 -10.65 6.25 -24.01
CA ASN A 251 -10.42 5.41 -25.19
C ASN A 251 -9.27 4.42 -24.96
N ALA A 252 -9.24 3.78 -23.78
CA ALA A 252 -8.18 2.87 -23.38
C ALA A 252 -7.99 1.73 -24.38
N TYR A 253 -6.81 1.13 -24.43
CA TYR A 253 -6.52 -0.04 -25.27
C TYR A 253 -7.37 -1.24 -24.82
N GLN A 254 -7.49 -1.42 -23.51
CA GLN A 254 -8.35 -2.43 -22.88
C GLN A 254 -8.72 -1.99 -21.44
N ASN A 255 -9.76 -2.55 -20.83
CA ASN A 255 -10.04 -2.34 -19.41
C ASN A 255 -9.24 -3.36 -18.58
N LYS A 256 -8.34 -2.88 -17.73
CA LYS A 256 -7.48 -3.70 -16.85
C LYS A 256 -7.62 -3.31 -15.38
N MET A 257 -8.45 -2.32 -15.04
CA MET A 257 -8.65 -1.93 -13.64
C MET A 257 -9.52 -2.96 -12.92
N VAL A 258 -8.94 -3.60 -11.91
CA VAL A 258 -9.63 -4.54 -11.02
C VAL A 258 -9.36 -4.10 -9.59
N MET A 259 -10.39 -3.61 -8.92
CA MET A 259 -10.36 -3.25 -7.50
C MET A 259 -11.22 -4.24 -6.72
N GLY A 260 -10.64 -4.87 -5.73
CA GLY A 260 -11.34 -5.83 -4.86
C GLY A 260 -11.40 -5.37 -3.41
N ARG A 261 -12.34 -5.92 -2.64
CA ARG A 261 -12.39 -5.73 -1.21
C ARG A 261 -11.16 -6.37 -0.54
N GLU A 262 -10.48 -5.62 0.31
CA GLU A 262 -9.35 -6.12 1.08
C GLU A 262 -9.76 -6.39 2.54
N VAL A 263 -10.20 -5.36 3.28
CA VAL A 263 -10.40 -5.43 4.74
C VAL A 263 -11.81 -4.98 5.11
N ILE A 264 -12.40 -5.65 6.13
CA ILE A 264 -13.55 -5.15 6.89
C ILE A 264 -13.12 -4.92 8.33
N ALA A 265 -13.28 -3.69 8.82
CA ALA A 265 -12.98 -3.29 10.18
C ALA A 265 -14.19 -2.65 10.85
N ASP A 266 -14.43 -2.97 12.13
CA ASP A 266 -15.49 -2.33 12.92
C ASP A 266 -15.08 -0.92 13.35
N LYS A 267 -13.77 -0.70 13.58
CA LYS A 267 -13.20 0.59 13.95
C LYS A 267 -11.88 0.83 13.23
N ALA A 268 -11.67 2.08 12.84
CA ALA A 268 -10.41 2.52 12.25
C ALA A 268 -10.08 3.95 12.69
N ILE A 269 -8.80 4.25 12.87
CA ILE A 269 -8.32 5.56 13.30
C ILE A 269 -7.27 6.04 12.30
N TRP A 270 -7.46 7.24 11.75
CA TRP A 270 -6.43 7.94 10.99
C TRP A 270 -5.87 9.10 11.80
N THR A 271 -4.54 9.19 11.88
CA THR A 271 -3.83 10.30 12.53
C THR A 271 -3.17 11.24 11.52
N ALA A 272 -2.80 10.74 10.37
CA ALA A 272 -2.22 11.48 9.24
C ALA A 272 -2.16 10.58 7.99
N LYS A 273 -1.71 11.13 6.85
CA LYS A 273 -1.41 10.35 5.63
C LYS A 273 -0.48 9.19 5.96
N LYS A 274 -0.84 7.98 5.51
CA LYS A 274 -0.07 6.74 5.72
C LYS A 274 0.12 6.37 7.20
N ARG A 275 -0.72 6.90 8.09
CA ARG A 275 -0.70 6.61 9.53
C ARG A 275 -2.09 6.28 10.03
N TYR A 276 -2.36 4.98 10.15
CA TYR A 276 -3.67 4.49 10.57
C TYR A 276 -3.60 3.18 11.34
N ILE A 277 -4.68 2.89 12.03
CA ILE A 277 -4.92 1.66 12.78
C ILE A 277 -6.33 1.18 12.44
N MET A 278 -6.49 -0.11 12.13
CA MET A 278 -7.77 -0.74 11.86
C MET A 278 -7.94 -2.00 12.70
N ASN A 279 -9.10 -2.19 13.30
CA ASN A 279 -9.47 -3.42 13.98
C ASN A 279 -10.15 -4.36 12.99
N VAL A 280 -9.38 -5.27 12.41
CA VAL A 280 -9.75 -6.08 11.23
C VAL A 280 -10.47 -7.35 11.65
N HIS A 281 -11.65 -7.58 11.11
CA HIS A 281 -12.47 -8.78 11.27
C HIS A 281 -12.42 -9.72 10.06
N ASP A 282 -12.18 -9.18 8.88
CA ASP A 282 -12.04 -9.95 7.64
C ASP A 282 -10.91 -9.37 6.80
N ASN A 283 -10.11 -10.25 6.20
CA ASN A 283 -9.03 -9.87 5.31
C ASN A 283 -9.07 -10.73 4.05
N GLU A 284 -9.31 -10.12 2.89
CA GLU A 284 -9.41 -10.78 1.59
C GLU A 284 -10.38 -11.99 1.58
N GLY A 285 -11.52 -11.91 2.30
CA GLY A 285 -12.49 -13.02 2.41
C GLY A 285 -12.12 -14.07 3.45
N VAL A 286 -11.06 -13.85 4.23
CA VAL A 286 -10.73 -14.70 5.37
C VAL A 286 -11.26 -14.08 6.64
N ARG A 287 -12.36 -14.66 7.18
CA ARG A 287 -12.97 -14.25 8.44
C ARG A 287 -12.06 -14.63 9.60
N LEU A 288 -11.73 -13.65 10.44
CA LEU A 288 -10.89 -13.88 11.63
C LEU A 288 -11.76 -14.27 12.82
N ASN A 289 -11.33 -15.29 13.59
CA ASN A 289 -12.01 -15.70 14.82
C ASN A 289 -11.96 -14.59 15.88
N GLU A 290 -10.83 -13.89 15.96
CA GLU A 290 -10.64 -12.70 16.79
C GLU A 290 -10.12 -11.56 15.93
N PRO A 291 -10.59 -10.31 16.13
CA PRO A 291 -10.11 -9.17 15.38
C PRO A 291 -8.60 -8.96 15.57
N LYS A 292 -7.93 -8.55 14.49
CA LYS A 292 -6.50 -8.21 14.52
C LYS A 292 -6.28 -6.74 14.17
N LEU A 293 -5.33 -6.12 14.87
CA LEU A 293 -4.93 -4.75 14.54
C LEU A 293 -4.03 -4.73 13.30
N LYS A 294 -4.49 -4.05 12.23
CA LYS A 294 -3.68 -3.67 11.08
C LYS A 294 -3.19 -2.24 11.33
N MET A 295 -1.88 -2.04 11.40
CA MET A 295 -1.27 -0.74 11.69
C MET A 295 -0.30 -0.34 10.59
N MET A 296 -0.40 0.91 10.14
CA MET A 296 0.49 1.51 9.16
C MET A 296 1.11 2.80 9.69
N GLY A 297 2.43 2.92 9.56
CA GLY A 297 3.16 4.13 9.95
C GLY A 297 3.17 4.45 11.45
N ILE A 298 2.65 3.55 12.29
CA ILE A 298 2.61 3.70 13.76
C ILE A 298 3.92 3.19 14.37
N GLU A 299 4.31 3.77 15.50
CA GLU A 299 5.57 3.49 16.17
C GLU A 299 5.71 2.04 16.66
N THR A 300 4.61 1.33 16.88
CA THR A 300 4.59 -0.11 17.22
C THR A 300 5.23 -0.97 16.14
N ALA A 301 5.16 -0.57 14.87
CA ALA A 301 5.74 -1.31 13.74
C ALA A 301 7.22 -0.98 13.49
N LYS A 302 7.80 0.02 14.18
CA LYS A 302 9.17 0.47 13.95
C LYS A 302 10.16 -0.29 14.83
N SER A 303 11.15 -0.93 14.22
CA SER A 303 12.23 -1.63 14.92
C SER A 303 13.09 -0.69 15.78
N SER A 304 13.09 0.63 15.50
CA SER A 304 13.79 1.64 16.27
C SER A 304 13.09 2.05 17.58
N THR A 305 11.84 1.61 17.79
CA THR A 305 11.11 1.84 19.06
C THR A 305 11.52 0.77 20.07
N PRO A 306 11.78 1.11 21.35
CA PRO A 306 12.10 0.15 22.38
C PRO A 306 11.04 -0.95 22.52
N ALA A 307 11.44 -2.17 22.87
CA ALA A 307 10.53 -3.33 22.88
C ALA A 307 9.35 -3.15 23.82
N TRP A 308 9.61 -2.69 25.05
CA TRP A 308 8.55 -2.40 26.02
C TRP A 308 7.58 -1.33 25.50
N VAL A 309 8.09 -0.24 24.90
CA VAL A 309 7.26 0.85 24.37
C VAL A 309 6.37 0.34 23.24
N ARG A 310 6.87 -0.53 22.35
CA ARG A 310 6.05 -1.13 21.28
C ARG A 310 4.89 -1.94 21.84
N SER A 311 5.18 -2.82 22.82
CA SER A 311 4.15 -3.63 23.48
C SER A 311 3.11 -2.76 24.17
N LYS A 312 3.54 -1.77 24.94
CA LYS A 312 2.61 -0.85 25.65
C LYS A 312 1.78 0.02 24.71
N LEU A 313 2.35 0.48 23.59
CA LEU A 313 1.58 1.18 22.57
C LEU A 313 0.52 0.28 21.92
N GLU A 314 0.84 -0.99 21.66
CA GLU A 314 -0.13 -1.94 21.12
C GLU A 314 -1.28 -2.17 22.10
N ASP A 315 -0.97 -2.36 23.40
CA ASP A 315 -1.98 -2.51 24.44
C ASP A 315 -2.81 -1.23 24.63
N ALA A 316 -2.18 -0.07 24.57
CA ALA A 316 -2.86 1.22 24.60
C ALA A 316 -3.88 1.37 23.44
N ILE A 317 -3.50 0.94 22.24
CA ILE A 317 -4.37 0.95 21.07
C ILE A 317 -5.58 0.03 21.28
N LYS A 318 -5.37 -1.18 21.82
CA LYS A 318 -6.47 -2.11 22.16
C LYS A 318 -7.45 -1.50 23.17
N VAL A 319 -6.94 -0.76 24.16
CA VAL A 319 -7.78 -0.03 25.13
C VAL A 319 -8.52 1.12 24.44
N LEU A 320 -7.83 1.90 23.60
CA LEU A 320 -8.41 3.01 22.86
C LEU A 320 -9.56 2.56 21.94
N MET A 321 -9.41 1.39 21.29
CA MET A 321 -10.46 0.81 20.42
C MET A 321 -11.74 0.44 21.19
N LYS A 322 -11.70 0.30 22.51
CA LYS A 322 -12.92 0.12 23.33
C LYS A 322 -13.72 1.42 23.47
N GLY A 323 -13.10 2.58 23.25
CA GLY A 323 -13.75 3.89 23.25
C GLY A 323 -14.11 4.43 24.63
N ASP A 324 -13.46 3.96 25.73
CA ASP A 324 -13.67 4.42 27.10
C ASP A 324 -12.47 5.26 27.55
N GLU A 325 -12.72 6.57 27.76
CA GLU A 325 -11.70 7.53 28.17
C GLU A 325 -11.10 7.19 29.55
N LYS A 326 -11.90 6.72 30.49
CA LYS A 326 -11.44 6.34 31.82
C LYS A 326 -10.45 5.17 31.75
N LEU A 327 -10.75 4.14 30.94
CA LEU A 327 -9.85 3.00 30.75
C LEU A 327 -8.51 3.46 30.17
N VAL A 328 -8.49 4.44 29.26
CA VAL A 328 -7.26 5.01 28.70
C VAL A 328 -6.47 5.74 29.78
N HIS A 329 -7.11 6.56 30.62
CA HIS A 329 -6.45 7.25 31.72
C HIS A 329 -5.85 6.27 32.73
N ASP A 330 -6.60 5.25 33.13
CA ASP A 330 -6.15 4.22 34.08
C ASP A 330 -4.95 3.45 33.50
N PHE A 331 -5.02 3.05 32.21
CA PHE A 331 -3.93 2.40 31.51
C PHE A 331 -2.64 3.26 31.49
N VAL A 332 -2.76 4.53 31.17
CA VAL A 332 -1.62 5.47 31.15
C VAL A 332 -1.01 5.64 32.54
N ALA A 333 -1.84 5.71 33.59
CA ALA A 333 -1.38 5.81 34.97
C ALA A 333 -0.57 4.57 35.40
N ASP A 334 -1.05 3.39 35.04
CA ASP A 334 -0.37 2.12 35.35
C ASP A 334 0.92 1.93 34.54
N ALA A 335 0.90 2.25 33.24
CA ALA A 335 2.10 2.24 32.41
C ALA A 335 3.20 3.18 32.94
N ARG A 336 2.83 4.36 33.48
CA ARG A 336 3.78 5.29 34.13
C ARG A 336 4.40 4.72 35.41
N LYS A 337 3.67 3.91 36.17
CA LYS A 337 4.20 3.23 37.37
C LYS A 337 5.19 2.14 36.94
N GLU A 338 4.79 1.31 36.02
CA GLU A 338 5.61 0.20 35.50
C GLU A 338 6.91 0.72 34.87
N PHE A 339 6.86 1.78 34.06
CA PHE A 339 8.03 2.39 33.40
C PHE A 339 9.17 2.71 34.39
N LYS A 340 8.85 3.10 35.61
CA LYS A 340 9.84 3.44 36.65
C LYS A 340 10.60 2.24 37.21
N THR A 341 10.10 1.04 36.98
CA THR A 341 10.68 -0.22 37.50
C THR A 341 11.46 -0.99 36.44
N LEU A 342 11.47 -0.51 35.20
CA LEU A 342 12.08 -1.22 34.08
C LEU A 342 13.60 -1.05 34.04
N GLU A 343 14.26 -2.09 33.54
CA GLU A 343 15.69 -2.03 33.21
C GLU A 343 15.93 -1.09 32.01
N LEU A 344 17.08 -0.38 32.03
CA LEU A 344 17.43 0.57 30.95
C LEU A 344 17.46 -0.07 29.57
N SER A 345 17.82 -1.34 29.48
CA SER A 345 17.85 -2.11 28.22
C SER A 345 16.47 -2.26 27.55
N GLU A 346 15.38 -2.27 28.34
CA GLU A 346 14.02 -2.44 27.83
C GLU A 346 13.43 -1.15 27.25
N ILE A 347 13.93 0.02 27.73
CA ILE A 347 13.45 1.35 27.35
C ILE A 347 14.44 2.12 26.46
N ALA A 348 15.65 1.62 26.29
CA ALA A 348 16.66 2.24 25.43
C ALA A 348 16.29 2.13 23.95
N PHE A 349 16.47 3.23 23.20
CA PHE A 349 16.24 3.23 21.76
C PHE A 349 17.31 2.41 21.03
N PRO A 350 16.96 1.31 20.35
CA PRO A 350 17.92 0.53 19.60
C PRO A 350 18.47 1.33 18.42
N ARG A 351 19.78 1.29 18.24
CA ARG A 351 20.47 1.94 17.12
C ARG A 351 21.30 0.91 16.38
N LYS A 352 21.05 0.78 15.08
CA LYS A 352 21.84 -0.10 14.23
C LYS A 352 23.23 0.50 14.01
N VAL A 353 24.28 -0.32 14.23
CA VAL A 353 25.66 0.01 13.92
C VAL A 353 26.11 -0.86 12.75
N ASN A 354 26.42 -0.22 11.61
CA ASN A 354 26.95 -0.89 10.42
C ASN A 354 28.39 -0.43 10.19
N GLY A 355 29.26 -1.32 9.69
CA GLY A 355 30.63 -0.97 9.31
C GLY A 355 31.45 -0.36 10.46
N ILE A 356 31.31 -0.89 11.67
CA ILE A 356 31.94 -0.33 12.89
C ILE A 356 33.43 -0.15 12.70
N TYR A 357 34.12 -1.05 12.00
CA TYR A 357 35.53 -1.02 11.66
C TYR A 357 35.95 0.22 10.83
N GLU A 358 35.04 0.79 10.04
CA GLU A 358 35.32 2.01 9.27
C GLU A 358 35.56 3.24 10.15
N TYR A 359 35.08 3.20 11.37
CA TYR A 359 35.17 4.27 12.36
C TYR A 359 36.27 4.06 13.39
N GLU A 360 36.91 2.90 13.40
CA GLU A 360 38.00 2.59 14.35
C GLU A 360 39.24 3.46 14.11
N ASN A 361 39.95 3.76 15.22
CA ASN A 361 41.23 4.43 15.22
C ASN A 361 42.11 3.82 16.32
N ALA A 362 43.31 3.36 15.94
CA ALA A 362 44.22 2.64 16.85
C ALA A 362 44.70 3.49 18.04
N VAL A 363 44.74 4.83 17.91
CA VAL A 363 45.23 5.74 18.93
C VAL A 363 44.11 6.31 19.79
N THR A 364 42.99 6.69 19.16
CA THR A 364 41.88 7.41 19.81
C THR A 364 40.62 6.58 19.97
N ILE A 365 40.72 5.26 19.73
CA ILE A 365 39.60 4.29 19.70
C ILE A 365 38.67 4.52 18.51
N TYR A 366 38.27 5.76 18.22
CA TYR A 366 37.40 6.13 17.10
C TYR A 366 37.82 7.43 16.41
N LYS A 367 37.43 7.60 15.15
CA LYS A 367 37.67 8.80 14.34
C LYS A 367 36.84 10.00 14.81
N LYS A 368 37.31 11.23 14.59
CA LYS A 368 36.65 12.48 15.04
C LYS A 368 35.18 12.62 14.57
N SER A 369 34.86 12.16 13.35
CA SER A 369 33.53 12.26 12.73
C SER A 369 32.59 11.09 13.06
N THR A 370 32.99 10.18 13.96
CA THR A 370 32.18 8.98 14.31
C THR A 370 30.86 9.37 14.98
N PRO A 371 29.72 8.84 14.55
CA PRO A 371 28.41 9.06 15.19
C PRO A 371 28.39 8.60 16.65
N MET A 372 27.64 9.27 17.51
CA MET A 372 27.62 9.04 18.96
C MET A 372 27.39 7.56 19.36
N HIS A 373 26.40 6.91 18.78
CA HIS A 373 26.06 5.51 19.06
C HIS A 373 27.18 4.54 18.63
N VAL A 374 27.91 4.85 17.56
CA VAL A 374 29.06 4.06 17.11
C VAL A 374 30.23 4.26 18.05
N ARG A 375 30.45 5.51 18.54
CA ARG A 375 31.48 5.77 19.59
C ARG A 375 31.23 4.95 20.83
N ALA A 376 29.99 4.91 21.31
CA ALA A 376 29.60 4.09 22.46
C ALA A 376 29.91 2.60 22.25
N SER A 377 29.61 2.06 21.08
CA SER A 377 29.89 0.66 20.74
C SER A 377 31.37 0.37 20.67
N LEU A 378 32.18 1.24 20.04
CA LEU A 378 33.64 1.10 19.98
C LEU A 378 34.30 1.21 21.37
N MET A 379 33.83 2.15 22.19
CA MET A 379 34.31 2.28 23.57
C MET A 379 33.98 1.05 24.41
N PHE A 380 32.75 0.51 24.25
CA PHE A 380 32.33 -0.71 24.92
C PHE A 380 33.22 -1.90 24.52
N ASN A 381 33.45 -2.11 23.23
CA ASN A 381 34.34 -3.18 22.73
C ASN A 381 35.77 -3.00 23.26
N HIS A 382 36.28 -1.77 23.32
CA HIS A 382 37.58 -1.49 23.87
C HIS A 382 37.68 -1.86 25.36
N LEU A 383 36.65 -1.54 26.15
CA LEU A 383 36.60 -1.88 27.58
C LEU A 383 36.48 -3.40 27.79
N LEU A 384 35.74 -4.13 26.93
CA LEU A 384 35.68 -5.58 26.98
C LEU A 384 37.04 -6.20 26.75
N LYS A 385 37.77 -5.76 25.72
CA LYS A 385 39.14 -6.22 25.44
C LYS A 385 40.10 -5.96 26.61
N GLN A 386 40.03 -4.78 27.25
CA GLN A 386 40.84 -4.47 28.44
C GLN A 386 40.56 -5.40 29.62
N LYS A 387 39.32 -5.92 29.72
CA LYS A 387 38.89 -6.85 30.78
C LYS A 387 39.08 -8.32 30.42
N GLY A 388 39.59 -8.62 29.22
CA GLY A 388 39.73 -10.00 28.73
C GLY A 388 38.38 -10.69 28.50
N LEU A 389 37.33 -9.91 28.21
CA LEU A 389 35.97 -10.37 27.92
C LEU A 389 35.74 -10.14 26.42
N ASP A 390 36.14 -11.06 25.58
CA ASP A 390 35.85 -11.04 24.11
C ASP A 390 34.60 -11.83 23.78
#